data_bbf039537875fa134338d75e42e2174d
#
_entry.id   bbf039537875fa134338d75e42e2174d
#
_cell.length_a   1.000
_cell.length_b   1.000
_cell.length_c   1.000
_cell.angle_alpha   90.00
_cell.angle_beta   90.00
_cell.angle_gamma   90.00
#
_symmetry.space_group_name_H-M   'P 1'
#
loop_
_entity.id
_entity.type
_entity.pdbx_description
1 polymer ?
#
loop_
_entity_poly.entity_id
_entity_poly.type
_entity_poly.pdbx_seq_one_letter_code
_entity_poly.pdbx_strand_id
1 'polypeptide(L)'
;MDPRLQRLIDERDLRRLAELYAQGADRRDKALWSSIFTEDGLIEAPGIRLEGRANIVGALDAMATRYLATQHRVHNQVVQIDGDSAHGETYSTADHVAIGAEPRTVVTWSIRYQDRWRRVDGGWLFSERRLVIDWTETRRLD
;
A
#
# COMPACT_ATOMS: atom_id res chain seq x y z
N MET A 1 1.10 -30.36 4.83
CA MET A 1 -0.08 -29.48 4.87
C MET A 1 -0.86 -29.63 3.57
N ASP A 2 -2.18 -29.63 3.65
CA ASP A 2 -3.04 -29.61 2.45
C ASP A 2 -2.72 -28.35 1.61
N PRO A 3 -2.42 -28.50 0.32
CA PRO A 3 -2.12 -27.35 -0.55
C PRO A 3 -3.23 -26.29 -0.61
N ARG A 4 -4.49 -26.70 -0.45
CA ARG A 4 -5.62 -25.77 -0.41
C ARG A 4 -5.60 -24.91 0.85
N LEU A 5 -5.25 -25.50 1.99
CA LEU A 5 -5.12 -24.77 3.25
C LEU A 5 -3.93 -23.81 3.19
N GLN A 6 -2.80 -24.28 2.63
CA GLN A 6 -1.63 -23.40 2.45
C GLN A 6 -1.98 -22.19 1.58
N ARG A 7 -2.72 -22.42 0.49
CA ARG A 7 -3.16 -21.32 -0.38
C ARG A 7 -4.04 -20.30 0.38
N LEU A 8 -4.97 -20.78 1.19
CA LEU A 8 -5.83 -19.88 1.99
C LEU A 8 -5.02 -19.05 2.98
N ILE A 9 -4.03 -19.66 3.61
CA ILE A 9 -3.12 -18.97 4.54
C ILE A 9 -2.32 -17.90 3.77
N ASP A 10 -1.74 -18.26 2.64
CA ASP A 10 -0.97 -17.33 1.82
C ASP A 10 -1.82 -16.16 1.33
N GLU A 11 -3.03 -16.43 0.82
CA GLU A 11 -3.96 -15.37 0.38
C GLU A 11 -4.32 -14.44 1.54
N ARG A 12 -4.54 -14.99 2.74
CA ARG A 12 -4.81 -14.19 3.94
C ARG A 12 -3.62 -13.33 4.34
N ASP A 13 -2.41 -13.88 4.27
CA ASP A 13 -1.19 -13.15 4.60
C ASP A 13 -0.90 -12.02 3.62
N LEU A 14 -1.10 -12.28 2.32
CA LEU A 14 -0.95 -11.24 1.28
C LEU A 14 -1.95 -10.11 1.46
N ARG A 15 -3.20 -10.43 1.78
CA ARG A 15 -4.20 -9.41 2.12
C ARG A 15 -3.81 -8.63 3.36
N ARG A 16 -3.30 -9.31 4.38
CA ARG A 16 -2.84 -8.66 5.61
C ARG A 16 -1.79 -7.59 5.35
N LEU A 17 -0.88 -7.84 4.41
CA LEU A 17 0.13 -6.85 4.04
C LEU A 17 -0.50 -5.57 3.48
N ALA A 18 -1.54 -5.69 2.65
CA ALA A 18 -2.26 -4.52 2.13
C ALA A 18 -2.95 -3.73 3.25
N GLU A 19 -3.54 -4.44 4.21
CA GLU A 19 -4.17 -3.82 5.39
C GLU A 19 -3.14 -3.09 6.26
N LEU A 20 -1.98 -3.70 6.48
CA LEU A 20 -0.88 -3.10 7.24
C LEU A 20 -0.26 -1.90 6.51
N TYR A 21 -0.16 -1.96 5.19
CA TYR A 21 0.27 -0.83 4.39
C TYR A 21 -0.65 0.38 4.59
N ALA A 22 -1.96 0.15 4.50
CA ALA A 22 -2.97 1.19 4.72
C ALA A 22 -2.85 1.81 6.12
N GLN A 23 -2.78 0.97 7.13
CA GLN A 23 -2.64 1.43 8.51
C GLN A 23 -1.34 2.18 8.75
N GLY A 24 -0.23 1.68 8.21
CA GLY A 24 1.07 2.32 8.33
C GLY A 24 1.13 3.67 7.64
N ALA A 25 0.53 3.79 6.45
CA ALA A 25 0.39 5.06 5.74
C ALA A 25 -0.40 6.08 6.57
N ASP A 26 -1.57 5.69 7.04
CA ASP A 26 -2.48 6.60 7.76
C ASP A 26 -1.94 7.05 9.11
N ARG A 27 -1.17 6.22 9.77
CA ARG A 27 -0.53 6.50 11.06
C ARG A 27 0.89 7.04 10.96
N ARG A 28 1.43 7.15 9.74
CA ARG A 28 2.84 7.50 9.52
C ARG A 28 3.79 6.60 10.30
N ASP A 29 3.46 5.31 10.33
CA ASP A 29 4.18 4.30 11.12
C ASP A 29 5.34 3.71 10.31
N LYS A 30 6.52 4.29 10.48
CA LYS A 30 7.74 3.88 9.76
C LYS A 30 8.15 2.46 10.10
N ALA A 31 8.04 2.06 11.35
CA ALA A 31 8.43 0.71 11.78
C ALA A 31 7.53 -0.35 11.11
N LEU A 32 6.23 -0.07 11.02
CA LEU A 32 5.29 -0.95 10.34
C LEU A 32 5.62 -1.08 8.85
N TRP A 33 5.83 0.03 8.14
CA TRP A 33 6.21 -0.02 6.73
C TRP A 33 7.55 -0.73 6.50
N SER A 34 8.51 -0.53 7.39
CA SER A 34 9.78 -1.24 7.32
C SER A 34 9.61 -2.76 7.41
N SER A 35 8.60 -3.23 8.16
CA SER A 35 8.34 -4.65 8.38
C SER A 35 7.63 -5.36 7.23
N ILE A 36 7.03 -4.63 6.29
CA ILE A 36 6.20 -5.21 5.22
C ILE A 36 6.82 -5.17 3.82
N PHE A 37 7.95 -4.50 3.64
CA PHE A 37 8.67 -4.43 2.37
C PHE A 37 9.98 -5.20 2.41
N THR A 38 10.35 -5.77 1.27
CA THR A 38 11.71 -6.31 1.09
C THR A 38 12.73 -5.17 1.11
N GLU A 39 13.99 -5.49 1.41
CA GLU A 39 15.07 -4.48 1.46
C GLU A 39 15.21 -3.74 0.12
N ASP A 40 15.05 -4.46 -1.01
CA ASP A 40 15.10 -3.94 -2.37
C ASP A 40 13.71 -3.54 -2.92
N GLY A 41 12.74 -3.34 -2.04
CA GLY A 41 11.37 -3.02 -2.41
C GLY A 41 11.24 -1.79 -3.30
N LEU A 42 10.15 -1.75 -4.07
CA LEU A 42 9.85 -0.66 -4.99
C LEU A 42 8.41 -0.20 -4.82
N ILE A 43 8.22 1.11 -4.73
CA ILE A 43 6.92 1.75 -4.95
C ILE A 43 7.03 2.66 -6.17
N GLU A 44 6.10 2.52 -7.08
CA GLU A 44 5.98 3.35 -8.27
C GLU A 44 4.56 3.90 -8.39
N ALA A 45 4.47 5.21 -8.58
CA ALA A 45 3.23 5.93 -8.80
C ALA A 45 3.47 6.99 -9.88
N PRO A 46 2.44 7.62 -10.45
CA PRO A 46 2.65 8.70 -11.43
C PRO A 46 3.59 9.78 -10.87
N GLY A 47 4.75 9.94 -11.50
CA GLY A 47 5.77 10.93 -11.11
C GLY A 47 6.58 10.59 -9.86
N ILE A 48 6.42 9.40 -9.29
CA ILE A 48 7.10 8.97 -8.06
C ILE A 48 7.70 7.59 -8.26
N ARG A 49 8.96 7.45 -7.90
CA ARG A 49 9.63 6.15 -7.85
C ARG A 49 10.49 6.09 -6.58
N LEU A 50 10.17 5.15 -5.71
CA LEU A 50 10.84 4.93 -4.44
C LEU A 50 11.52 3.57 -4.49
N GLU A 51 12.84 3.56 -4.60
CA GLU A 51 13.64 2.35 -4.64
C GLU A 51 14.29 2.09 -3.27
N GLY A 52 14.11 0.88 -2.78
CA GLY A 52 14.65 0.43 -1.51
C GLY A 52 13.77 0.79 -0.32
N ARG A 53 13.80 -0.09 0.68
CA ARG A 53 13.00 0.04 1.91
C ARG A 53 13.20 1.38 2.60
N ALA A 54 14.44 1.86 2.70
CA ALA A 54 14.73 3.11 3.39
C ALA A 54 14.02 4.30 2.72
N ASN A 55 14.03 4.36 1.38
CA ASN A 55 13.35 5.41 0.63
C ASN A 55 11.83 5.29 0.73
N ILE A 56 11.31 4.08 0.71
CA ILE A 56 9.88 3.82 0.88
C ILE A 56 9.41 4.32 2.24
N VAL A 57 10.11 3.94 3.30
CA VAL A 57 9.78 4.36 4.67
C VAL A 57 9.91 5.88 4.83
N GLY A 58 10.93 6.48 4.22
CA GLY A 58 11.15 7.93 4.23
C GLY A 58 10.02 8.73 3.58
N ALA A 59 9.28 8.14 2.65
CA ALA A 59 8.13 8.80 2.02
C ALA A 59 7.02 9.16 3.01
N LEU A 60 6.94 8.49 4.15
CA LEU A 60 5.98 8.84 5.20
C LEU A 60 6.22 10.23 5.78
N ASP A 61 7.47 10.67 5.84
CA ASP A 61 7.79 12.04 6.28
C ASP A 61 7.28 13.07 5.28
N ALA A 62 7.44 12.81 3.98
CA ALA A 62 6.90 13.67 2.92
C ALA A 62 5.38 13.74 2.97
N MET A 63 4.71 12.62 3.22
CA MET A 63 3.25 12.59 3.40
C MET A 63 2.81 13.46 4.57
N ALA A 64 3.55 13.41 5.69
CA ALA A 64 3.24 14.21 6.88
C ALA A 64 3.36 15.72 6.63
N THR A 65 4.17 16.15 5.68
CA THR A 65 4.31 17.58 5.31
C THR A 65 3.23 18.05 4.34
N ARG A 66 2.60 17.15 3.58
CA ARG A 66 1.58 17.48 2.56
C ARG A 66 0.17 17.33 3.09
N TYR A 67 -0.08 16.31 3.89
CA TYR A 67 -1.42 15.91 4.28
C TYR A 67 -1.62 16.02 5.77
N LEU A 68 -2.70 16.70 6.16
CA LEU A 68 -3.18 16.74 7.52
C LEU A 68 -3.60 15.35 7.98
N ALA A 69 -4.29 14.63 7.10
CA ALA A 69 -4.75 13.27 7.35
C ALA A 69 -4.89 12.51 6.04
N THR A 70 -4.72 11.20 6.11
CA THR A 70 -5.07 10.27 5.03
C THR A 70 -5.87 9.12 5.60
N GLN A 71 -6.72 8.54 4.79
CA GLN A 71 -7.42 7.31 5.13
C GLN A 71 -7.45 6.39 3.93
N HIS A 72 -6.77 5.24 4.04
CA HIS A 72 -6.75 4.20 3.02
C HIS A 72 -7.75 3.11 3.37
N ARG A 73 -8.49 2.66 2.36
CA ARG A 73 -9.39 1.53 2.46
C ARG A 73 -8.98 0.48 1.47
N VAL A 74 -8.88 -0.77 1.93
CA VAL A 74 -8.52 -1.91 1.09
C VAL A 74 -9.81 -2.60 0.64
N HIS A 75 -9.95 -2.75 -0.65
CA HIS A 75 -11.11 -3.41 -1.26
C HIS A 75 -10.75 -4.83 -1.71
N ASN A 76 -11.24 -5.26 -2.87
CA ASN A 76 -11.00 -6.58 -3.41
C ASN A 76 -9.53 -6.77 -3.81
N GLN A 77 -9.07 -8.00 -3.68
CA GLN A 77 -7.72 -8.40 -4.05
C GLN A 77 -7.77 -9.73 -4.79
N VAL A 78 -7.06 -9.81 -5.90
CA VAL A 78 -6.88 -11.04 -6.67
C VAL A 78 -5.38 -11.32 -6.74
N VAL A 79 -4.98 -12.54 -6.37
CA VAL A 79 -3.56 -12.91 -6.32
C VAL A 79 -3.31 -14.22 -7.06
N GLN A 80 -2.11 -14.33 -7.61
CA GLN A 80 -1.58 -15.55 -8.19
C GLN A 80 -0.29 -15.90 -7.46
N ILE A 81 -0.23 -17.10 -6.90
CA ILE A 81 0.87 -17.56 -6.07
C ILE A 81 1.61 -18.65 -6.82
N ASP A 82 2.92 -18.51 -6.91
CA ASP A 82 3.82 -19.47 -7.54
C ASP A 82 5.02 -19.72 -6.62
N GLY A 83 4.92 -20.73 -5.76
CA GLY A 83 5.95 -21.06 -4.78
C GLY A 83 6.20 -19.91 -3.80
N ASP A 84 7.40 -19.33 -3.85
CA ASP A 84 7.84 -18.27 -2.97
C ASP A 84 7.66 -16.87 -3.57
N SER A 85 6.99 -16.76 -4.69
CA SER A 85 6.63 -15.49 -5.32
C SER A 85 5.13 -15.42 -5.58
N ALA A 86 4.61 -14.19 -5.59
CA ALA A 86 3.22 -13.92 -5.91
C ALA A 86 3.09 -12.58 -6.62
N HIS A 87 2.03 -12.43 -7.40
CA HIS A 87 1.65 -11.15 -7.98
C HIS A 87 0.13 -11.04 -8.01
N GLY A 88 -0.35 -9.83 -8.09
CA GLY A 88 -1.78 -9.61 -8.13
C GLY A 88 -2.15 -8.14 -8.16
N GLU A 89 -3.44 -7.89 -7.99
CA GLU A 89 -3.97 -6.54 -8.00
C GLU A 89 -4.85 -6.33 -6.77
N THR A 90 -4.63 -5.21 -6.10
CA THR A 90 -5.39 -4.81 -4.91
C THR A 90 -6.08 -3.48 -5.19
N TYR A 91 -7.40 -3.45 -5.09
CA TYR A 91 -8.18 -2.22 -5.21
C TYR A 91 -8.19 -1.48 -3.89
N SER A 92 -8.11 -0.15 -3.97
CA SER A 92 -8.13 0.71 -2.78
C SER A 92 -8.73 2.07 -3.11
N THR A 93 -9.30 2.73 -2.10
CA THR A 93 -9.56 4.17 -2.12
C THR A 93 -8.75 4.83 -1.02
N ALA A 94 -8.17 5.98 -1.33
CA ALA A 94 -7.37 6.73 -0.37
C ALA A 94 -7.81 8.20 -0.34
N ASP A 95 -8.26 8.63 0.82
CA ASP A 95 -8.63 10.02 1.08
C ASP A 95 -7.39 10.80 1.54
N HIS A 96 -7.23 12.00 0.99
CA HIS A 96 -6.12 12.90 1.32
C HIS A 96 -6.68 14.28 1.68
N VAL A 97 -6.41 14.71 2.89
CA VAL A 97 -6.78 16.05 3.37
C VAL A 97 -5.51 16.91 3.40
N ALA A 98 -5.42 17.90 2.53
CA ALA A 98 -4.23 18.74 2.41
C ALA A 98 -4.08 19.68 3.62
N ILE A 99 -2.84 19.95 4.00
CA ILE A 99 -2.51 20.95 5.01
C ILE A 99 -2.76 22.36 4.42
N GLY A 100 -3.43 23.22 5.18
CA GLY A 100 -3.60 24.64 4.84
C GLY A 100 -4.64 24.95 3.78
N ALA A 101 -5.39 23.96 3.29
CA ALA A 101 -6.48 24.21 2.36
C ALA A 101 -7.69 24.83 3.08
N GLU A 102 -8.21 25.94 2.52
CA GLU A 102 -9.43 26.59 2.98
C GLU A 102 -10.36 26.87 1.78
N PRO A 103 -11.60 26.37 1.76
CA PRO A 103 -12.15 25.45 2.76
C PRO A 103 -11.44 24.10 2.78
N ARG A 104 -11.54 23.38 3.89
CA ARG A 104 -10.95 22.05 3.99
C ARG A 104 -11.58 21.12 2.95
N THR A 105 -10.74 20.47 2.17
CA THR A 105 -11.16 19.56 1.12
C THR A 105 -10.46 18.22 1.25
N VAL A 106 -11.10 17.19 0.74
CA VAL A 106 -10.51 15.86 0.59
C VAL A 106 -10.41 15.51 -0.89
N VAL A 107 -9.24 14.98 -1.27
CA VAL A 107 -9.04 14.38 -2.60
C VAL A 107 -8.98 12.87 -2.41
N THR A 108 -9.91 12.18 -3.04
CA THR A 108 -10.01 10.71 -2.99
C THR A 108 -9.42 10.13 -4.26
N TRP A 109 -8.46 9.22 -4.11
CA TRP A 109 -7.87 8.48 -5.20
C TRP A 109 -8.52 7.10 -5.28
N SER A 110 -9.00 6.73 -6.46
CA SER A 110 -9.42 5.35 -6.77
C SER A 110 -8.22 4.63 -7.37
N ILE A 111 -7.70 3.67 -6.63
CA ILE A 111 -6.39 3.07 -6.90
C ILE A 111 -6.53 1.59 -7.22
N ARG A 112 -5.75 1.13 -8.20
CA ARG A 112 -5.40 -0.26 -8.33
C ARG A 112 -3.91 -0.39 -8.06
N TYR A 113 -3.55 -1.11 -7.00
CA TYR A 113 -2.16 -1.49 -6.75
C TYR A 113 -1.86 -2.73 -7.55
N GLN A 114 -0.89 -2.66 -8.44
CA GLN A 114 -0.30 -3.82 -9.10
C GLN A 114 0.86 -4.29 -8.24
N ASP A 115 0.65 -5.38 -7.54
CA ASP A 115 1.52 -5.84 -6.48
C ASP A 115 2.35 -7.05 -6.88
N ARG A 116 3.58 -7.11 -6.32
CA ARG A 116 4.42 -8.28 -6.29
C ARG A 116 4.88 -8.53 -4.88
N TRP A 117 4.93 -9.80 -4.53
CA TRP A 117 5.35 -10.24 -3.19
C TRP A 117 6.38 -11.35 -3.32
N ARG A 118 7.20 -11.45 -2.31
CA ARG A 118 8.22 -12.49 -2.20
C ARG A 118 8.23 -13.04 -0.78
N ARG A 119 8.42 -14.35 -0.65
CA ARG A 119 8.58 -14.99 0.65
C ARG A 119 10.00 -14.80 1.12
N VAL A 120 10.17 -14.25 2.32
CA VAL A 120 11.46 -14.00 2.97
C VAL A 120 11.38 -14.54 4.38
N ASP A 121 12.29 -15.45 4.75
CA ASP A 121 12.32 -16.07 6.07
C ASP A 121 10.98 -16.67 6.51
N GLY A 122 10.27 -17.28 5.55
CA GLY A 122 9.00 -17.94 5.80
C GLY A 122 7.76 -17.04 5.81
N GLY A 123 7.92 -15.74 5.64
CA GLY A 123 6.82 -14.77 5.58
C GLY A 123 6.76 -14.01 4.27
N TRP A 124 5.59 -13.50 3.92
CA TRP A 124 5.41 -12.69 2.72
C TRP A 124 5.75 -11.23 2.98
N LEU A 125 6.42 -10.59 2.01
CA LEU A 125 6.69 -9.15 2.00
C LEU A 125 6.38 -8.58 0.62
N PHE A 126 5.99 -7.31 0.55
CA PHE A 126 5.94 -6.58 -0.72
C PHE A 126 7.34 -6.46 -1.31
N SER A 127 7.53 -6.89 -2.55
CA SER A 127 8.71 -6.56 -3.34
C SER A 127 8.46 -5.38 -4.28
N GLU A 128 7.20 -5.16 -4.68
CA GLU A 128 6.82 -4.03 -5.53
C GLU A 128 5.36 -3.68 -5.33
N ARG A 129 5.06 -2.38 -5.26
CA ARG A 129 3.70 -1.86 -5.40
C ARG A 129 3.71 -0.78 -6.48
N ARG A 130 2.93 -0.98 -7.53
CA ARG A 130 2.71 0.03 -8.55
C ARG A 130 1.29 0.58 -8.43
N LEU A 131 1.18 1.89 -8.23
CA LEU A 131 -0.11 2.55 -8.12
C LEU A 131 -0.59 2.97 -9.50
N VAL A 132 -1.75 2.47 -9.89
CA VAL A 132 -2.54 2.99 -11.00
C VAL A 132 -3.70 3.77 -10.40
N ILE A 133 -3.75 5.06 -10.67
CA ILE A 133 -4.84 5.93 -10.21
C ILE A 133 -5.84 6.06 -11.36
N ASP A 134 -7.00 5.39 -11.22
CA ASP A 134 -8.00 5.35 -12.28
C ASP A 134 -8.72 6.70 -12.41
N TRP A 135 -9.06 7.32 -11.29
CA TRP A 135 -9.63 8.66 -11.21
C TRP A 135 -9.45 9.23 -9.81
N THR A 136 -9.67 10.53 -9.70
CA THR A 136 -9.72 11.23 -8.43
C THR A 136 -11.02 12.03 -8.35
N GLU A 137 -11.48 12.27 -7.14
CA GLU A 137 -12.56 13.21 -6.89
C GLU A 137 -12.20 14.12 -5.73
N THR A 138 -12.70 15.34 -5.76
CA THR A 138 -12.48 16.33 -4.71
C THR A 138 -13.83 16.73 -4.14
N ARG A 139 -13.93 16.73 -2.81
CA ARG A 139 -15.13 17.20 -2.12
C ARG A 139 -14.77 18.04 -0.91
N ARG A 140 -15.68 18.91 -0.53
CA ARG A 140 -15.53 19.75 0.65
C ARG A 140 -15.84 18.94 1.92
N LEU A 141 -15.05 19.16 2.95
CA LEU A 141 -15.32 18.67 4.30
C LEU A 141 -15.96 19.77 5.15
N ASP A 142 -16.87 19.35 6.04
CA ASP A 142 -17.52 20.25 7.00
C ASP A 142 -16.58 20.65 8.13
#